data_8a33a0dc27a3980eee93f8a9c964868b
#
_entry.id   8a33a0dc27a3980eee93f8a9c964868b
#
_cell.length_a   1.000
_cell.length_b   1.000
_cell.length_c   1.000
_cell.angle_alpha   90.00
_cell.angle_beta   90.00
_cell.angle_gamma   90.00
#
_symmetry.space_group_name_H-M   'P 1'
#
loop_
_entity.id
_entity.type
_entity.pdbx_description
1 polymer ?
#
loop_
_entity_poly.entity_id
_entity_poly.type
_entity_poly.pdbx_seq_one_letter_code
_entity_poly.pdbx_strand_id
1 'polypeptide(L)'
;IGKNAVTLVSQANAHLPQAPLGKIEVLRWKSTDGQEIEGLLTYPVGYQPGTRVPLLLQIHGGPMGVFLQSFAGTAGNYPNAAFASRGFALLQPNPRGSAGYGKEFRYANYQDWGGGDFRDIMAGVDRVIEMGIADPDRMGVMGWSYGGYMTSWTITQTKRFKAASVGAAVTNLVSFTGTADIPGFLPDYFGGQPWDDAKLYAARSPVFQAKGVTTPTLVQHGEADVRVPISQGYEFYNAVKQQGTPAEMLVLPRQPHGPIEPRMILKIMQTNLDWFEKHLKPGS
;
A
#
# COMPACT_ATOMS: atom_id res chain seq x y z
N ILE A 1 24.74 26.56 -14.55
CA ILE A 1 24.66 25.85 -13.26
C ILE A 1 25.90 24.96 -13.22
N GLY A 2 26.88 25.30 -12.37
CA GLY A 2 28.15 24.58 -12.27
C GLY A 2 27.90 23.14 -11.80
N LYS A 3 28.78 22.22 -12.19
CA LYS A 3 28.81 20.84 -11.70
C LYS A 3 29.06 20.91 -10.20
N ASN A 4 27.98 20.82 -9.39
CA ASN A 4 28.10 20.70 -7.94
C ASN A 4 28.70 19.31 -7.65
N ALA A 5 29.99 19.29 -7.32
CA ALA A 5 30.62 18.09 -6.80
C ALA A 5 29.97 17.78 -5.41
N VAL A 6 29.34 16.63 -5.29
CA VAL A 6 28.88 16.15 -4.00
C VAL A 6 30.10 15.70 -3.19
N THR A 7 30.34 16.36 -2.06
CA THR A 7 31.44 16.01 -1.14
C THR A 7 30.87 15.26 0.05
N LEU A 8 31.45 14.10 0.36
CA LEU A 8 31.11 13.33 1.55
C LEU A 8 31.60 14.08 2.79
N VAL A 9 30.67 14.52 3.64
CA VAL A 9 30.98 15.34 4.83
C VAL A 9 31.27 14.47 6.07
N SER A 10 30.75 13.26 6.12
CA SER A 10 30.98 12.32 7.21
C SER A 10 30.97 10.88 6.74
N GLN A 11 31.55 9.99 7.55
CA GLN A 11 31.54 8.53 7.34
C GLN A 11 30.84 7.79 8.49
N ALA A 12 29.82 8.41 9.06
CA ALA A 12 29.10 7.88 10.24
C ALA A 12 28.63 6.42 10.07
N ASN A 13 28.27 6.03 8.85
CA ASN A 13 27.76 4.70 8.50
C ASN A 13 28.81 3.78 7.85
N ALA A 14 30.09 4.14 7.85
CA ALA A 14 31.14 3.33 7.21
C ALA A 14 31.29 1.91 7.82
N HIS A 15 30.83 1.73 9.07
CA HIS A 15 30.84 0.44 9.77
C HIS A 15 29.68 -0.48 9.39
N LEU A 16 28.66 0.05 8.69
CA LEU A 16 27.53 -0.77 8.27
C LEU A 16 27.89 -1.59 7.03
N PRO A 17 27.45 -2.85 6.95
CA PRO A 17 27.65 -3.65 5.76
C PRO A 17 26.95 -2.99 4.56
N GLN A 18 27.65 -2.94 3.43
CA GLN A 18 27.08 -2.52 2.16
C GLN A 18 26.12 -3.62 1.66
N ALA A 19 24.83 -3.47 1.90
CA ALA A 19 23.83 -4.38 1.35
C ALA A 19 23.48 -3.97 -0.09
N PRO A 20 23.44 -4.92 -1.03
CA PRO A 20 22.95 -4.62 -2.38
C PRO A 20 21.48 -4.21 -2.32
N LEU A 21 21.15 -3.13 -3.02
CA LEU A 21 19.79 -2.65 -3.17
C LEU A 21 19.26 -3.04 -4.55
N GLY A 22 17.97 -3.31 -4.66
CA GLY A 22 17.31 -3.51 -5.94
C GLY A 22 17.38 -2.25 -6.83
N LYS A 23 17.53 -2.42 -8.13
CA LYS A 23 17.44 -1.32 -9.09
C LYS A 23 16.04 -0.72 -9.04
N ILE A 24 15.92 0.60 -9.02
CA ILE A 24 14.65 1.33 -9.05
C ILE A 24 14.54 2.05 -10.39
N GLU A 25 13.42 1.87 -11.06
CA GLU A 25 13.08 2.57 -12.31
C GLU A 25 11.74 3.31 -12.16
N VAL A 26 11.62 4.45 -12.82
CA VAL A 26 10.35 5.12 -13.04
C VAL A 26 9.62 4.42 -14.18
N LEU A 27 8.46 3.86 -13.89
CA LEU A 27 7.60 3.21 -14.86
C LEU A 27 6.41 4.10 -15.19
N ARG A 28 6.03 4.17 -16.47
CA ARG A 28 4.84 4.88 -16.94
C ARG A 28 3.90 3.95 -17.69
N TRP A 29 2.62 4.16 -17.52
CA TRP A 29 1.58 3.41 -18.20
C TRP A 29 0.32 4.26 -18.37
N LYS A 30 -0.61 3.78 -19.19
CA LYS A 30 -1.93 4.39 -19.33
C LYS A 30 -2.95 3.60 -18.55
N SER A 31 -3.79 4.31 -17.81
CA SER A 31 -4.99 3.75 -17.22
C SER A 31 -6.01 3.39 -18.29
N THR A 32 -7.08 2.70 -17.92
CA THR A 32 -8.13 2.23 -18.83
C THR A 32 -8.87 3.35 -19.56
N ASP A 33 -8.86 4.57 -18.99
CA ASP A 33 -9.45 5.79 -19.57
C ASP A 33 -8.42 6.67 -20.30
N GLY A 34 -7.18 6.18 -20.46
CA GLY A 34 -6.11 6.90 -21.14
C GLY A 34 -5.29 7.84 -20.25
N GLN A 35 -5.65 8.02 -18.97
CA GLN A 35 -4.87 8.82 -18.02
C GLN A 35 -3.45 8.27 -17.92
N GLU A 36 -2.45 9.12 -18.09
CA GLU A 36 -1.05 8.75 -17.85
C GLU A 36 -0.78 8.65 -16.36
N ILE A 37 -0.19 7.53 -15.95
CA ILE A 37 0.16 7.21 -14.57
C ILE A 37 1.66 6.91 -14.51
N GLU A 38 2.28 7.31 -13.42
CA GLU A 38 3.67 7.04 -13.12
C GLU A 38 3.77 6.27 -11.80
N GLY A 39 4.82 5.49 -11.66
CA GLY A 39 5.17 4.81 -10.42
C GLY A 39 6.61 4.34 -10.42
N LEU A 40 7.02 3.73 -9.34
CA LEU A 40 8.34 3.14 -9.19
C LEU A 40 8.25 1.62 -9.30
N LEU A 41 9.16 1.04 -10.06
CA LEU A 41 9.40 -0.40 -10.10
C LEU A 41 10.77 -0.68 -9.50
N THR A 42 10.78 -1.41 -8.38
CA THR A 42 12.01 -1.93 -7.78
C THR A 42 12.18 -3.38 -8.20
N TYR A 43 13.31 -3.68 -8.82
CA TYR A 43 13.68 -5.05 -9.21
C TYR A 43 14.28 -5.80 -8.02
N PRO A 44 14.14 -7.13 -7.96
CA PRO A 44 14.91 -7.94 -7.01
C PRO A 44 16.41 -7.74 -7.17
N VAL A 45 17.14 -7.90 -6.09
CA VAL A 45 18.62 -7.93 -6.15
C VAL A 45 19.06 -9.08 -7.04
N GLY A 46 19.92 -8.79 -8.01
CA GLY A 46 20.41 -9.80 -8.97
C GLY A 46 19.39 -10.25 -10.01
N TYR A 47 18.32 -9.48 -10.24
CA TYR A 47 17.29 -9.80 -11.22
C TYR A 47 17.88 -10.09 -12.59
N GLN A 48 17.43 -11.18 -13.20
CA GLN A 48 17.81 -11.57 -14.57
C GLN A 48 16.60 -11.30 -15.51
N PRO A 49 16.80 -10.50 -16.57
CA PRO A 49 15.76 -10.25 -17.57
C PRO A 49 15.18 -11.57 -18.14
N GLY A 50 13.86 -11.59 -18.29
CA GLY A 50 13.13 -12.77 -18.76
C GLY A 50 12.71 -13.75 -17.66
N THR A 51 13.08 -13.49 -16.39
CA THR A 51 12.61 -14.28 -15.24
C THR A 51 11.40 -13.62 -14.61
N ARG A 52 10.30 -14.37 -14.41
CA ARG A 52 9.14 -13.89 -13.65
C ARG A 52 9.38 -14.10 -12.15
N VAL A 53 9.12 -13.05 -11.37
CA VAL A 53 9.33 -13.01 -9.92
C VAL A 53 8.05 -12.64 -9.18
N PRO A 54 7.92 -12.98 -7.90
CA PRO A 54 6.79 -12.49 -7.09
C PRO A 54 6.73 -10.97 -7.07
N LEU A 55 5.53 -10.41 -7.20
CA LEU A 55 5.28 -8.96 -7.18
C LEU A 55 4.60 -8.55 -5.88
N LEU A 56 5.10 -7.50 -5.25
CA LEU A 56 4.42 -6.77 -4.19
C LEU A 56 3.95 -5.41 -4.74
N LEU A 57 2.64 -5.22 -4.73
CA LEU A 57 2.02 -3.93 -4.99
C LEU A 57 1.96 -3.16 -3.66
N GLN A 58 2.68 -2.05 -3.56
CA GLN A 58 2.66 -1.17 -2.39
C GLN A 58 1.93 0.13 -2.73
N ILE A 59 0.92 0.48 -1.93
CA ILE A 59 0.08 1.66 -2.15
C ILE A 59 0.35 2.67 -1.03
N HIS A 60 0.62 3.93 -1.42
CA HIS A 60 0.89 5.00 -0.45
C HIS A 60 -0.36 5.48 0.28
N GLY A 61 -0.16 6.15 1.41
CA GLY A 61 -1.22 6.81 2.17
C GLY A 61 -1.62 8.18 1.58
N GLY A 62 -2.53 8.83 2.25
CA GLY A 62 -2.99 10.18 1.89
C GLY A 62 -4.49 10.27 1.69
N PRO A 63 -5.05 10.26 0.45
CA PRO A 63 -4.57 9.81 -0.86
C PRO A 63 -3.48 10.65 -1.53
N MET A 64 -3.22 11.84 -1.05
CA MET A 64 -2.26 12.78 -1.63
C MET A 64 -0.78 12.43 -1.35
N GLY A 65 -0.46 11.22 -0.92
CA GLY A 65 0.91 10.75 -0.89
C GLY A 65 1.54 10.68 -2.28
N VAL A 66 2.84 10.43 -2.34
CA VAL A 66 3.56 10.21 -3.59
C VAL A 66 4.81 9.37 -3.32
N PHE A 67 5.06 8.38 -4.14
CA PHE A 67 6.34 7.67 -4.15
C PHE A 67 7.36 8.42 -5.00
N LEU A 68 8.51 8.65 -4.41
CA LEU A 68 9.65 9.32 -5.06
C LEU A 68 10.85 8.38 -5.06
N GLN A 69 11.78 8.60 -6.00
CA GLN A 69 13.08 7.91 -6.01
C GLN A 69 13.91 8.37 -4.80
N SER A 70 13.66 7.77 -3.65
CA SER A 70 14.37 8.02 -2.40
C SER A 70 15.23 6.81 -2.02
N PHE A 71 16.06 6.96 -1.00
CA PHE A 71 16.90 5.87 -0.51
C PHE A 71 16.06 4.70 0.02
N ALA A 72 16.20 3.53 -0.62
CA ALA A 72 15.39 2.34 -0.32
C ALA A 72 15.67 1.71 1.06
N GLY A 73 16.78 2.05 1.70
CA GLY A 73 17.13 1.59 3.04
C GLY A 73 16.51 2.39 4.18
N THR A 74 15.62 3.34 3.90
CA THR A 74 14.92 4.09 4.95
C THR A 74 13.97 3.18 5.72
N ALA A 75 14.00 3.27 7.05
CA ALA A 75 13.05 2.56 7.91
C ALA A 75 11.61 3.04 7.65
N GLY A 76 10.67 2.10 7.65
CA GLY A 76 9.25 2.36 7.44
C GLY A 76 8.42 1.12 7.73
N ASN A 77 7.13 1.18 7.52
CA ASN A 77 6.24 0.04 7.78
C ASN A 77 6.51 -1.15 6.84
N TYR A 78 7.09 -0.89 5.66
CA TYR A 78 7.40 -1.92 4.67
C TYR A 78 8.90 -1.93 4.37
N PRO A 79 9.58 -3.09 4.54
CA PRO A 79 11.03 -3.21 4.36
C PRO A 79 11.39 -3.42 2.89
N ASN A 80 11.25 -2.40 2.05
CA ASN A 80 11.38 -2.51 0.58
C ASN A 80 12.73 -3.10 0.14
N ALA A 81 13.83 -2.69 0.77
CA ALA A 81 15.15 -3.25 0.47
C ALA A 81 15.24 -4.74 0.85
N ALA A 82 14.62 -5.14 1.97
CA ALA A 82 14.58 -6.55 2.36
C ALA A 82 13.71 -7.37 1.40
N PHE A 83 12.57 -6.87 0.97
CA PHE A 83 11.76 -7.54 -0.07
C PHE A 83 12.55 -7.74 -1.36
N ALA A 84 13.24 -6.68 -1.85
CA ALA A 84 14.08 -6.79 -3.04
C ALA A 84 15.22 -7.81 -2.86
N SER A 85 15.87 -7.84 -1.70
CA SER A 85 16.91 -8.83 -1.39
C SER A 85 16.39 -10.26 -1.27
N ARG A 86 15.10 -10.41 -0.98
CA ARG A 86 14.41 -11.71 -0.92
C ARG A 86 13.77 -12.09 -2.26
N GLY A 87 14.09 -11.37 -3.34
CA GLY A 87 13.67 -11.73 -4.70
C GLY A 87 12.26 -11.28 -5.08
N PHE A 88 11.66 -10.33 -4.35
CA PHE A 88 10.41 -9.70 -4.74
C PHE A 88 10.67 -8.49 -5.63
N ALA A 89 9.87 -8.32 -6.68
CA ALA A 89 9.70 -7.03 -7.34
C ALA A 89 8.68 -6.19 -6.56
N LEU A 90 8.83 -4.86 -6.53
CA LEU A 90 7.86 -3.96 -5.91
C LEU A 90 7.36 -2.95 -6.95
N LEU A 91 6.05 -2.84 -7.07
CA LEU A 91 5.40 -1.77 -7.81
C LEU A 91 4.81 -0.77 -6.82
N GLN A 92 5.19 0.50 -6.95
CA GLN A 92 4.76 1.61 -6.13
C GLN A 92 4.12 2.68 -7.03
N PRO A 93 2.82 2.55 -7.35
CA PRO A 93 2.12 3.48 -8.25
C PRO A 93 1.83 4.80 -7.57
N ASN A 94 1.79 5.88 -8.36
CA ASN A 94 1.23 7.18 -8.01
C ASN A 94 -0.09 7.37 -8.80
N PRO A 95 -1.21 6.78 -8.34
CA PRO A 95 -2.49 6.89 -9.02
C PRO A 95 -3.06 8.30 -8.95
N ARG A 96 -4.12 8.59 -9.72
CA ARG A 96 -4.90 9.82 -9.52
C ARG A 96 -5.26 10.00 -8.04
N GLY A 97 -5.19 11.24 -7.56
CA GLY A 97 -5.23 11.57 -6.14
C GLY A 97 -3.86 11.89 -5.55
N SER A 98 -2.76 11.43 -6.16
CA SER A 98 -1.39 11.69 -5.69
C SER A 98 -0.98 13.15 -5.87
N ALA A 99 -0.10 13.63 -4.97
CA ALA A 99 0.53 14.94 -5.10
C ALA A 99 1.64 14.95 -6.17
N GLY A 100 2.07 16.15 -6.57
CA GLY A 100 3.19 16.31 -7.50
C GLY A 100 2.80 16.41 -8.98
N TYR A 101 1.57 16.06 -9.35
CA TYR A 101 1.07 16.03 -10.73
C TYR A 101 0.06 17.16 -11.03
N GLY A 102 -0.05 18.16 -10.17
CA GLY A 102 -0.97 19.27 -10.31
C GLY A 102 -2.33 19.05 -9.64
N LYS A 103 -3.12 20.14 -9.58
CA LYS A 103 -4.40 20.17 -8.85
C LYS A 103 -5.43 19.20 -9.43
N GLU A 104 -5.57 19.18 -10.75
CA GLU A 104 -6.57 18.34 -11.44
C GLU A 104 -6.32 16.85 -11.15
N PHE A 105 -5.08 16.40 -11.26
CA PHE A 105 -4.71 15.02 -10.95
C PHE A 105 -4.94 14.68 -9.48
N ARG A 106 -4.59 15.61 -8.57
CA ARG A 106 -4.77 15.42 -7.13
C ARG A 106 -6.23 15.25 -6.72
N TYR A 107 -7.16 15.92 -7.39
CA TYR A 107 -8.59 15.84 -7.08
C TYR A 107 -9.37 14.91 -8.02
N ALA A 108 -8.68 14.20 -8.92
CA ALA A 108 -9.33 13.32 -9.89
C ALA A 108 -9.94 12.05 -9.25
N ASN A 109 -9.74 11.82 -7.95
CA ASN A 109 -10.42 10.79 -7.15
C ASN A 109 -11.53 11.34 -6.24
N TYR A 110 -11.97 12.59 -6.47
CA TYR A 110 -13.11 13.19 -5.75
C TYR A 110 -14.37 12.36 -5.98
N GLN A 111 -15.06 11.97 -4.90
CA GLN A 111 -16.23 11.08 -4.88
C GLN A 111 -15.98 9.69 -5.52
N ASP A 112 -14.74 9.34 -5.86
CA ASP A 112 -14.41 8.14 -6.65
C ASP A 112 -13.26 7.30 -6.03
N TRP A 113 -13.08 7.34 -4.73
CA TRP A 113 -12.13 6.44 -4.07
C TRP A 113 -12.45 4.97 -4.38
N GLY A 114 -11.45 4.20 -4.80
CA GLY A 114 -11.65 2.82 -5.26
C GLY A 114 -12.21 2.70 -6.67
N GLY A 115 -12.34 3.81 -7.40
CA GLY A 115 -12.78 3.85 -8.80
C GLY A 115 -11.62 4.05 -9.77
N GLY A 116 -11.38 5.30 -10.18
CA GLY A 116 -10.30 5.65 -11.10
C GLY A 116 -8.91 5.31 -10.57
N ASP A 117 -8.65 5.63 -9.30
CA ASP A 117 -7.41 5.31 -8.60
C ASP A 117 -7.12 3.79 -8.55
N PHE A 118 -8.13 2.96 -8.32
CA PHE A 118 -8.00 1.50 -8.40
C PHE A 118 -7.68 1.03 -9.82
N ARG A 119 -8.35 1.59 -10.84
CA ARG A 119 -8.05 1.24 -12.26
C ARG A 119 -6.62 1.62 -12.65
N ASP A 120 -6.14 2.77 -12.20
CA ASP A 120 -4.77 3.22 -12.41
C ASP A 120 -3.75 2.23 -11.85
N ILE A 121 -3.99 1.77 -10.63
CA ILE A 121 -3.14 0.80 -9.93
C ILE A 121 -3.14 -0.55 -10.64
N MET A 122 -4.31 -1.04 -11.02
CA MET A 122 -4.43 -2.34 -11.67
C MET A 122 -3.81 -2.35 -13.08
N ALA A 123 -3.94 -1.25 -13.83
CA ALA A 123 -3.24 -1.10 -15.12
C ALA A 123 -1.71 -1.13 -14.95
N GLY A 124 -1.19 -0.60 -13.85
CA GLY A 124 0.24 -0.71 -13.50
C GLY A 124 0.66 -2.15 -13.22
N VAL A 125 -0.16 -2.91 -12.51
CA VAL A 125 0.07 -4.35 -12.29
C VAL A 125 0.09 -5.11 -13.62
N ASP A 126 -0.88 -4.84 -14.50
CA ASP A 126 -0.94 -5.47 -15.83
C ASP A 126 0.31 -5.13 -16.64
N ARG A 127 0.77 -3.87 -16.59
CA ARG A 127 1.99 -3.43 -17.27
C ARG A 127 3.22 -4.22 -16.82
N VAL A 128 3.39 -4.48 -15.53
CA VAL A 128 4.55 -5.25 -15.01
C VAL A 128 4.46 -6.73 -15.39
N ILE A 129 3.26 -7.28 -15.51
CA ILE A 129 3.03 -8.65 -16.01
C ILE A 129 3.35 -8.74 -17.50
N GLU A 130 2.89 -7.78 -18.31
CA GLU A 130 3.17 -7.70 -19.76
C GLU A 130 4.66 -7.57 -20.03
N MET A 131 5.41 -6.86 -19.19
CA MET A 131 6.87 -6.77 -19.26
C MET A 131 7.58 -8.11 -18.96
N GLY A 132 6.85 -9.14 -18.56
CA GLY A 132 7.42 -10.43 -18.21
C GLY A 132 8.16 -10.46 -16.87
N ILE A 133 7.96 -9.44 -16.01
CA ILE A 133 8.65 -9.31 -14.72
C ILE A 133 7.82 -9.96 -13.60
N ALA A 134 6.53 -9.60 -13.49
CA ALA A 134 5.67 -10.17 -12.47
C ALA A 134 5.16 -11.56 -12.84
N ASP A 135 5.18 -12.45 -11.85
CA ASP A 135 4.45 -13.70 -11.90
C ASP A 135 2.99 -13.46 -11.45
N PRO A 136 1.99 -13.62 -12.32
CA PRO A 136 0.59 -13.35 -12.00
C PRO A 136 0.03 -14.27 -10.90
N ASP A 137 0.66 -15.40 -10.65
CA ASP A 137 0.25 -16.35 -9.62
C ASP A 137 0.90 -16.11 -8.26
N ARG A 138 1.85 -15.17 -8.18
CA ARG A 138 2.59 -14.82 -6.97
C ARG A 138 2.59 -13.31 -6.71
N MET A 139 1.39 -12.73 -6.54
CA MET A 139 1.21 -11.30 -6.28
C MET A 139 0.66 -11.05 -4.87
N GLY A 140 1.27 -10.09 -4.17
CA GLY A 140 0.80 -9.55 -2.90
C GLY A 140 0.46 -8.06 -3.02
N VAL A 141 -0.42 -7.57 -2.15
CA VAL A 141 -0.79 -6.16 -2.06
C VAL A 141 -0.67 -5.64 -0.63
N MET A 142 -0.15 -4.43 -0.47
CA MET A 142 0.07 -3.82 0.85
C MET A 142 -0.05 -2.30 0.80
N GLY A 143 -0.42 -1.71 1.92
CA GLY A 143 -0.47 -0.26 2.08
C GLY A 143 -0.92 0.14 3.46
N TRP A 144 -0.64 1.40 3.83
CA TRP A 144 -0.92 1.98 5.14
C TRP A 144 -1.85 3.18 4.99
N SER A 145 -2.79 3.38 5.92
CA SER A 145 -3.73 4.50 5.89
C SER A 145 -4.67 4.42 4.67
N TYR A 146 -4.72 5.44 3.83
CA TYR A 146 -5.37 5.33 2.52
C TYR A 146 -4.81 4.17 1.67
N GLY A 147 -3.50 3.88 1.76
CA GLY A 147 -2.94 2.68 1.13
C GLY A 147 -3.51 1.40 1.71
N GLY A 148 -3.81 1.37 3.01
CA GLY A 148 -4.55 0.27 3.67
C GLY A 148 -6.01 0.19 3.20
N TYR A 149 -6.68 1.34 3.05
CA TYR A 149 -8.00 1.44 2.40
C TYR A 149 -7.97 0.78 1.03
N MET A 150 -7.06 1.22 0.16
CA MET A 150 -6.95 0.72 -1.20
C MET A 150 -6.52 -0.75 -1.25
N THR A 151 -5.70 -1.22 -0.30
CA THR A 151 -5.36 -2.65 -0.16
C THR A 151 -6.59 -3.48 0.18
N SER A 152 -7.37 -3.06 1.20
CA SER A 152 -8.61 -3.74 1.57
C SER A 152 -9.65 -3.66 0.45
N TRP A 153 -9.77 -2.52 -0.23
CA TRP A 153 -10.61 -2.37 -1.40
C TRP A 153 -10.21 -3.34 -2.52
N THR A 154 -8.93 -3.38 -2.86
CA THR A 154 -8.41 -4.23 -3.94
C THR A 154 -8.81 -5.71 -3.76
N ILE A 155 -8.67 -6.26 -2.57
CA ILE A 155 -9.02 -7.69 -2.33
C ILE A 155 -10.52 -7.95 -2.29
N THR A 156 -11.35 -6.90 -2.18
CA THR A 156 -12.80 -7.03 -2.38
C THR A 156 -13.20 -7.00 -3.86
N GLN A 157 -12.38 -6.41 -4.74
CA GLN A 157 -12.67 -6.24 -6.16
C GLN A 157 -12.05 -7.30 -7.06
N THR A 158 -10.98 -7.98 -6.60
CA THR A 158 -10.27 -8.97 -7.42
C THR A 158 -9.68 -10.10 -6.56
N LYS A 159 -9.54 -11.29 -7.16
CA LYS A 159 -8.92 -12.48 -6.55
C LYS A 159 -7.48 -12.72 -7.04
N ARG A 160 -6.89 -11.75 -7.73
CA ARG A 160 -5.54 -11.88 -8.31
C ARG A 160 -4.43 -11.99 -7.26
N PHE A 161 -4.61 -11.34 -6.11
CA PHE A 161 -3.61 -11.30 -5.05
C PHE A 161 -3.73 -12.53 -4.14
N LYS A 162 -2.59 -13.13 -3.80
CA LYS A 162 -2.49 -14.33 -2.96
C LYS A 162 -2.20 -14.01 -1.50
N ALA A 163 -1.89 -12.74 -1.19
CA ALA A 163 -1.72 -12.22 0.16
C ALA A 163 -1.96 -10.72 0.18
N ALA A 164 -2.50 -10.22 1.30
CA ALA A 164 -2.69 -8.80 1.54
C ALA A 164 -2.16 -8.40 2.92
N SER A 165 -1.57 -7.20 3.01
CA SER A 165 -1.21 -6.56 4.28
C SER A 165 -1.88 -5.20 4.40
N VAL A 166 -2.92 -5.14 5.21
CA VAL A 166 -3.83 -4.00 5.41
C VAL A 166 -3.40 -3.25 6.66
N GLY A 167 -2.67 -2.14 6.49
CA GLY A 167 -2.11 -1.35 7.58
C GLY A 167 -2.95 -0.12 7.90
N ALA A 168 -3.37 0.07 9.16
CA ALA A 168 -4.11 1.22 9.69
C ALA A 168 -5.16 1.77 8.70
N ALA A 169 -5.96 0.87 8.14
CA ALA A 169 -6.82 1.11 7.01
C ALA A 169 -8.14 1.78 7.39
N VAL A 170 -8.60 2.71 6.57
CA VAL A 170 -9.98 3.22 6.60
C VAL A 170 -10.86 2.21 5.88
N THR A 171 -11.67 1.43 6.59
CA THR A 171 -12.45 0.34 6.00
C THR A 171 -13.95 0.59 6.00
N ASN A 172 -14.41 1.50 6.85
CA ASN A 172 -15.78 1.96 6.94
C ASN A 172 -15.80 3.49 6.92
N LEU A 173 -16.06 4.08 5.77
CA LEU A 173 -16.03 5.54 5.59
C LEU A 173 -17.08 6.26 6.43
N VAL A 174 -18.21 5.61 6.72
CA VAL A 174 -19.29 6.19 7.56
C VAL A 174 -18.80 6.39 8.99
N SER A 175 -18.36 5.31 9.65
CA SER A 175 -17.90 5.39 11.05
C SER A 175 -16.60 6.16 11.20
N PHE A 176 -15.69 6.07 10.22
CA PHE A 176 -14.44 6.84 10.20
C PHE A 176 -14.71 8.35 10.30
N THR A 177 -15.67 8.89 9.53
CA THR A 177 -15.99 10.33 9.54
C THR A 177 -16.34 10.82 10.94
N GLY A 178 -17.05 10.00 11.74
CA GLY A 178 -17.49 10.37 13.08
C GLY A 178 -16.49 10.04 14.20
N THR A 179 -15.43 9.29 13.93
CA THR A 179 -14.52 8.77 14.97
C THR A 179 -13.05 9.19 14.82
N ALA A 180 -12.67 9.71 13.65
CA ALA A 180 -11.31 10.20 13.39
C ALA A 180 -11.08 11.59 13.99
N ASP A 181 -9.81 11.93 14.27
CA ASP A 181 -9.38 13.26 14.71
C ASP A 181 -9.45 14.33 13.58
N ILE A 182 -9.85 13.92 12.36
CA ILE A 182 -10.02 14.77 11.17
C ILE A 182 -11.42 14.65 10.56
N PRO A 183 -12.49 14.99 11.28
CA PRO A 183 -13.88 14.72 10.87
C PRO A 183 -14.31 15.41 9.56
N GLY A 184 -13.65 16.51 9.16
CA GLY A 184 -13.89 17.18 7.88
C GLY A 184 -13.23 16.54 6.66
N PHE A 185 -12.34 15.58 6.86
CA PHE A 185 -11.49 15.04 5.79
C PHE A 185 -12.29 14.30 4.69
N LEU A 186 -13.16 13.36 5.08
CA LEU A 186 -13.99 12.65 4.09
C LEU A 186 -15.08 13.54 3.49
N PRO A 187 -15.80 14.40 4.25
CA PRO A 187 -16.72 15.36 3.66
C PRO A 187 -16.10 16.22 2.55
N ASP A 188 -14.85 16.65 2.71
CA ASP A 188 -14.12 17.39 1.67
C ASP A 188 -13.88 16.55 0.40
N TYR A 189 -13.65 15.23 0.55
CA TYR A 189 -13.47 14.32 -0.59
C TYR A 189 -14.78 13.82 -1.19
N PHE A 190 -15.86 13.71 -0.41
CA PHE A 190 -17.13 13.13 -0.84
C PHE A 190 -18.23 14.17 -1.10
N GLY A 191 -17.95 15.45 -0.83
CA GLY A 191 -18.85 16.55 -1.14
C GLY A 191 -20.01 16.72 -0.15
N GLY A 192 -19.95 16.10 1.02
CA GLY A 192 -20.96 16.15 2.07
C GLY A 192 -20.74 15.11 3.14
N GLN A 193 -21.57 15.12 4.16
CA GLN A 193 -21.50 14.21 5.30
C GLN A 193 -22.09 12.82 4.97
N PRO A 194 -21.77 11.77 5.75
CA PRO A 194 -22.37 10.43 5.53
C PRO A 194 -23.90 10.40 5.56
N TRP A 195 -24.54 11.31 6.28
CA TRP A 195 -26.01 11.41 6.32
C TRP A 195 -26.61 12.15 5.11
N ASP A 196 -25.78 12.88 4.32
CA ASP A 196 -26.21 13.52 3.07
C ASP A 196 -26.22 12.52 1.90
N ASP A 197 -25.25 11.59 1.87
CA ASP A 197 -25.18 10.49 0.89
C ASP A 197 -24.61 9.19 1.50
N ALA A 198 -25.42 8.54 2.33
CA ALA A 198 -25.06 7.28 2.96
C ALA A 198 -24.75 6.16 1.93
N LYS A 199 -25.36 6.23 0.75
CA LYS A 199 -25.14 5.27 -0.32
C LYS A 199 -23.72 5.35 -0.88
N LEU A 200 -23.23 6.55 -1.18
CA LEU A 200 -21.88 6.77 -1.68
C LEU A 200 -20.85 6.29 -0.67
N TYR A 201 -21.00 6.69 0.59
CA TYR A 201 -20.09 6.27 1.66
C TYR A 201 -20.05 4.74 1.84
N ALA A 202 -21.20 4.09 1.88
CA ALA A 202 -21.27 2.63 1.98
C ALA A 202 -20.69 1.93 0.74
N ALA A 203 -20.99 2.42 -0.46
CA ALA A 203 -20.52 1.84 -1.71
C ALA A 203 -18.99 1.90 -1.85
N ARG A 204 -18.34 2.88 -1.22
CA ARG A 204 -16.89 3.06 -1.22
C ARG A 204 -16.21 2.52 0.03
N SER A 205 -16.93 1.91 0.95
CA SER A 205 -16.38 1.31 2.17
C SER A 205 -16.00 -0.17 1.94
N PRO A 206 -14.74 -0.56 2.08
CA PRO A 206 -14.29 -1.95 1.88
C PRO A 206 -15.05 -2.97 2.73
N VAL A 207 -15.42 -2.64 3.96
CA VAL A 207 -16.12 -3.55 4.87
C VAL A 207 -17.47 -4.01 4.30
N PHE A 208 -18.21 -3.15 3.60
CA PHE A 208 -19.48 -3.50 2.97
C PHE A 208 -19.30 -4.30 1.66
N GLN A 209 -18.09 -4.35 1.12
CA GLN A 209 -17.73 -5.12 -0.07
C GLN A 209 -16.98 -6.42 0.27
N ALA A 210 -16.80 -6.73 1.57
CA ALA A 210 -15.95 -7.83 2.02
C ALA A 210 -16.49 -9.23 1.68
N LYS A 211 -17.78 -9.35 1.28
CA LYS A 211 -18.37 -10.64 0.92
C LYS A 211 -17.61 -11.33 -0.21
N GLY A 212 -17.14 -12.55 0.04
CA GLY A 212 -16.44 -13.37 -0.96
C GLY A 212 -14.95 -13.05 -1.09
N VAL A 213 -14.36 -12.28 -0.19
CA VAL A 213 -12.90 -12.13 -0.08
C VAL A 213 -12.28 -13.49 0.24
N THR A 214 -11.31 -13.91 -0.56
CA THR A 214 -10.58 -15.19 -0.39
C THR A 214 -9.09 -14.99 -0.19
N THR A 215 -8.61 -13.77 -0.30
CA THR A 215 -7.18 -13.43 -0.15
C THR A 215 -6.77 -13.49 1.32
N PRO A 216 -5.78 -14.33 1.71
CA PRO A 216 -5.20 -14.30 3.04
C PRO A 216 -4.79 -12.87 3.44
N THR A 217 -5.24 -12.41 4.60
CA THR A 217 -5.16 -11.00 4.99
C THR A 217 -4.49 -10.82 6.35
N LEU A 218 -3.40 -10.06 6.37
CA LEU A 218 -2.78 -9.53 7.57
C LEU A 218 -3.32 -8.12 7.82
N VAL A 219 -3.94 -7.87 8.97
CA VAL A 219 -4.33 -6.52 9.40
C VAL A 219 -3.34 -6.04 10.45
N GLN A 220 -2.82 -4.82 10.32
CA GLN A 220 -1.88 -4.22 11.25
C GLN A 220 -2.37 -2.84 11.69
N HIS A 221 -2.40 -2.58 13.01
CA HIS A 221 -2.97 -1.33 13.51
C HIS A 221 -2.33 -0.88 14.81
N GLY A 222 -2.11 0.42 14.96
CA GLY A 222 -1.72 1.05 16.22
C GLY A 222 -2.89 1.08 17.21
N GLU A 223 -2.65 0.65 18.45
CA GLU A 223 -3.70 0.64 19.48
C GLU A 223 -4.19 2.06 19.83
N ALA A 224 -3.29 3.03 19.82
CA ALA A 224 -3.56 4.43 20.13
C ALA A 224 -3.74 5.30 18.87
N ASP A 225 -4.15 4.70 17.75
CA ASP A 225 -4.40 5.42 16.52
C ASP A 225 -5.72 6.20 16.60
N VAL A 226 -5.60 7.53 16.68
CA VAL A 226 -6.75 8.47 16.69
C VAL A 226 -7.06 9.01 15.28
N ARG A 227 -6.11 8.87 14.32
CA ARG A 227 -6.27 9.29 12.93
C ARG A 227 -7.18 8.32 12.19
N VAL A 228 -6.88 7.06 12.30
CA VAL A 228 -7.73 5.94 11.84
C VAL A 228 -7.97 5.06 13.05
N PRO A 229 -9.08 5.21 13.76
CA PRO A 229 -9.34 4.44 14.97
C PRO A 229 -9.24 2.93 14.72
N ILE A 230 -8.61 2.20 15.66
CA ILE A 230 -8.33 0.76 15.52
C ILE A 230 -9.59 -0.09 15.26
N SER A 231 -10.77 0.41 15.61
CA SER A 231 -12.05 -0.23 15.27
C SER A 231 -12.21 -0.50 13.78
N GLN A 232 -11.65 0.38 12.91
CA GLN A 232 -11.62 0.17 11.47
C GLN A 232 -10.89 -1.12 11.07
N GLY A 233 -9.76 -1.39 11.74
CA GLY A 233 -9.01 -2.64 11.57
C GLY A 233 -9.78 -3.86 12.08
N TYR A 234 -10.43 -3.76 13.24
CA TYR A 234 -11.25 -4.85 13.79
C TYR A 234 -12.46 -5.19 12.91
N GLU A 235 -13.16 -4.17 12.40
CA GLU A 235 -14.31 -4.39 11.50
C GLU A 235 -13.90 -5.23 10.28
N PHE A 236 -12.82 -4.84 9.59
CA PHE A 236 -12.38 -5.53 8.38
C PHE A 236 -11.79 -6.92 8.68
N TYR A 237 -10.97 -7.03 9.72
CA TYR A 237 -10.43 -8.32 10.18
C TYR A 237 -11.54 -9.33 10.45
N ASN A 238 -12.57 -8.91 11.21
CA ASN A 238 -13.70 -9.78 11.53
C ASN A 238 -14.54 -10.13 10.29
N ALA A 239 -14.77 -9.15 9.40
CA ALA A 239 -15.50 -9.37 8.16
C ALA A 239 -14.83 -10.44 7.26
N VAL A 240 -13.50 -10.42 7.18
CA VAL A 240 -12.73 -11.41 6.41
C VAL A 240 -12.70 -12.76 7.13
N LYS A 241 -12.38 -12.76 8.42
CA LYS A 241 -12.22 -13.99 9.22
C LYS A 241 -13.50 -14.80 9.35
N GLN A 242 -14.64 -14.16 9.56
CA GLN A 242 -15.93 -14.83 9.70
C GLN A 242 -16.39 -15.55 8.44
N GLN A 243 -15.82 -15.23 7.29
CA GLN A 243 -16.06 -15.93 6.02
C GLN A 243 -15.17 -17.17 5.83
N GLY A 244 -14.30 -17.50 6.80
CA GLY A 244 -13.37 -18.62 6.72
C GLY A 244 -12.08 -18.30 5.96
N THR A 245 -11.86 -17.05 5.54
CA THR A 245 -10.61 -16.64 4.90
C THR A 245 -9.50 -16.52 5.95
N PRO A 246 -8.28 -17.03 5.70
CA PRO A 246 -7.16 -16.87 6.61
C PRO A 246 -6.91 -15.39 6.92
N ALA A 247 -7.01 -15.01 8.18
CA ALA A 247 -6.78 -13.65 8.62
C ALA A 247 -5.98 -13.62 9.92
N GLU A 248 -4.97 -12.77 9.97
CA GLU A 248 -4.17 -12.48 11.16
C GLU A 248 -4.25 -10.98 11.49
N MET A 249 -4.18 -10.62 12.77
CA MET A 249 -4.18 -9.23 13.19
C MET A 249 -3.02 -8.95 14.14
N LEU A 250 -2.20 -7.96 13.79
CA LEU A 250 -1.14 -7.41 14.62
C LEU A 250 -1.60 -6.07 15.21
N VAL A 251 -1.94 -6.08 16.49
CA VAL A 251 -2.15 -4.86 17.27
C VAL A 251 -0.82 -4.38 17.82
N LEU A 252 -0.52 -3.11 17.60
CA LEU A 252 0.72 -2.48 18.06
C LEU A 252 0.43 -1.65 19.32
N PRO A 253 0.78 -2.14 20.51
CA PRO A 253 0.45 -1.47 21.77
C PRO A 253 0.99 -0.04 21.81
N ARG A 254 0.16 0.90 22.25
CA ARG A 254 0.49 2.34 22.42
C ARG A 254 0.88 3.08 21.13
N GLN A 255 0.93 2.43 19.99
CA GLN A 255 1.37 3.09 18.77
C GLN A 255 0.28 3.96 18.16
N PRO A 256 0.62 5.20 17.74
CA PRO A 256 -0.26 6.09 16.97
C PRO A 256 -0.34 5.61 15.51
N HIS A 257 -1.00 6.42 14.66
CA HIS A 257 -1.16 6.16 13.21
C HIS A 257 0.16 5.91 12.47
N GLY A 258 1.20 6.64 12.77
CA GLY A 258 2.58 6.38 12.34
C GLY A 258 3.35 5.76 13.52
N PRO A 259 3.64 4.47 13.52
CA PRO A 259 4.41 3.84 14.61
C PRO A 259 5.75 4.54 14.84
N ILE A 260 6.07 4.80 16.11
CA ILE A 260 7.25 5.59 16.49
C ILE A 260 8.29 4.79 17.29
N GLU A 261 7.87 3.72 17.96
CA GLU A 261 8.80 2.88 18.73
C GLU A 261 9.60 2.00 17.78
N PRO A 262 10.95 2.04 17.78
CA PRO A 262 11.78 1.27 16.85
C PRO A 262 11.50 -0.24 16.87
N ARG A 263 11.22 -0.81 18.06
CA ARG A 263 10.88 -2.23 18.20
C ARG A 263 9.56 -2.59 17.52
N MET A 264 8.57 -1.68 17.54
CA MET A 264 7.29 -1.88 16.88
C MET A 264 7.43 -1.74 15.37
N ILE A 265 8.22 -0.78 14.90
CA ILE A 265 8.56 -0.65 13.48
C ILE A 265 9.25 -1.92 12.97
N LEU A 266 10.25 -2.42 13.70
CA LEU A 266 10.91 -3.68 13.34
C LEU A 266 9.94 -4.87 13.33
N LYS A 267 9.01 -4.94 14.31
CA LYS A 267 7.99 -5.98 14.35
C LYS A 267 7.06 -5.92 13.13
N ILE A 268 6.63 -4.73 12.71
CA ILE A 268 5.84 -4.54 11.49
C ILE A 268 6.61 -5.04 10.26
N MET A 269 7.87 -4.58 10.11
CA MET A 269 8.72 -4.96 8.98
C MET A 269 8.90 -6.47 8.88
N GLN A 270 9.22 -7.12 10.01
CA GLN A 270 9.43 -8.58 10.07
C GLN A 270 8.11 -9.33 9.78
N THR A 271 7.01 -8.89 10.38
CA THR A 271 5.70 -9.54 10.15
C THR A 271 5.28 -9.44 8.69
N ASN A 272 5.51 -8.31 8.02
CA ASN A 272 5.24 -8.16 6.60
C ASN A 272 6.11 -9.09 5.74
N LEU A 273 7.41 -9.19 6.07
CA LEU A 273 8.34 -10.05 5.34
C LEU A 273 7.91 -11.52 5.45
N ASP A 274 7.70 -12.00 6.69
CA ASP A 274 7.27 -13.37 6.97
C ASP A 274 5.93 -13.70 6.28
N TRP A 275 4.99 -12.76 6.32
CA TRP A 275 3.67 -12.92 5.70
C TRP A 275 3.76 -13.15 4.21
N PHE A 276 4.48 -12.30 3.49
CA PHE A 276 4.59 -12.43 2.04
C PHE A 276 5.48 -13.61 1.62
N GLU A 277 6.53 -13.94 2.36
CA GLU A 277 7.31 -15.16 2.11
C GLU A 277 6.45 -16.42 2.26
N LYS A 278 5.69 -16.52 3.34
CA LYS A 278 4.76 -17.64 3.61
C LYS A 278 3.76 -17.88 2.49
N HIS A 279 3.20 -16.81 1.92
CA HIS A 279 2.10 -16.93 0.96
C HIS A 279 2.51 -16.86 -0.51
N LEU A 280 3.67 -16.28 -0.83
CA LEU A 280 4.10 -16.06 -2.21
C LEU A 280 5.31 -16.92 -2.61
N LYS A 281 5.92 -17.61 -1.64
CA LYS A 281 7.05 -18.53 -1.85
C LYS A 281 6.84 -19.85 -1.10
N PRO A 282 5.73 -20.55 -1.31
CA PRO A 282 5.51 -21.83 -0.64
C PRO A 282 6.60 -22.82 -1.05
N GLY A 283 7.33 -23.36 -0.08
CA GLY A 283 8.33 -24.41 -0.29
C GLY A 283 9.78 -23.94 -0.43
N SER A 284 10.12 -22.70 -0.05
CA SER A 284 11.52 -22.26 0.14
C SER A 284 12.03 -22.56 1.54
#